data_6f8f1fcb572e5a30545528144d5f64c9
#
_entry.id   6f8f1fcb572e5a30545528144d5f64c9
#
_cell.length_a   1.000
_cell.length_b   1.000
_cell.length_c   1.000
_cell.angle_alpha   90.00
_cell.angle_beta   90.00
_cell.angle_gamma   90.00
#
_symmetry.space_group_name_H-M   'P 1'
#
loop_
_entity.id
_entity.type
_entity.pdbx_description
1 polymer ?
#
loop_
_entity_poly.entity_id
_entity_poly.type
_entity_poly.pdbx_seq_one_letter_code
_entity_poly.pdbx_strand_id
1 'polypeptide(L)'
;MASSFLRFLLLISLFFFSAESSYQPPKPNLLVLPVLKDASSGLHWAYIHKRTPLVRVPVLVDLNSRFLWVTCDQHYLSSTYTAPFCHSTLCSRANTHLCYSCASAARPGCHNNTCGLVSINPVTLQSGVSELAQDLLAIQTPPALAPSKPGSMVTVPQFLFACSPSSLLRKGLPNIVQGVAGLGNEPISLPLQLASHFGLQRRFTLCLSGDPGSNGFIFFGEQPNLLRPRLDISRDLVYTPLTVTPQGEYHVRVTSIKVNNQVVVPVSPSLVSALAKTTRRGLGGTMITTASPYTLLHSSIFEALVQVYANQIPKQGQVKAVEPFGLCMDWEKMNKVPDVELVFNKASAVWRISGENLMVEVRPGVRCLGFVNGGDKPRAAITIGVRQLQDYLVVFDLARSMLGFSPSLLSRGAKCASYNFTASP
;
A
#
# COMPACT_ATOMS: atom_id res chain seq x y z
N MET A 1 -55.12 -10.76 51.19
CA MET A 1 -55.10 -9.80 50.04
C MET A 1 -53.80 -9.02 49.92
N ALA A 2 -53.15 -8.66 51.02
CA ALA A 2 -51.86 -7.91 50.95
C ALA A 2 -50.68 -8.69 50.33
N SER A 3 -50.63 -10.02 50.55
CA SER A 3 -49.51 -10.87 50.03
C SER A 3 -49.54 -11.06 48.48
N SER A 4 -50.71 -11.02 47.88
CA SER A 4 -50.87 -11.14 46.42
C SER A 4 -50.51 -9.88 45.68
N PHE A 5 -50.70 -8.71 46.29
CA PHE A 5 -50.39 -7.41 45.72
C PHE A 5 -48.87 -7.15 45.74
N LEU A 6 -48.16 -7.64 46.77
CA LEU A 6 -46.72 -7.49 46.88
C LEU A 6 -45.98 -8.36 45.87
N ARG A 7 -46.52 -9.55 45.56
CA ARG A 7 -45.95 -10.42 44.51
C ARG A 7 -46.19 -9.87 43.11
N PHE A 8 -47.25 -9.16 42.86
CA PHE A 8 -47.55 -8.54 41.57
C PHE A 8 -46.67 -7.31 41.34
N LEU A 9 -46.39 -6.52 42.38
CA LEU A 9 -45.45 -5.39 42.30
C LEU A 9 -44.00 -5.84 42.11
N LEU A 10 -43.58 -6.96 42.71
CA LEU A 10 -42.23 -7.55 42.48
C LEU A 10 -42.09 -8.11 41.05
N LEU A 11 -43.12 -8.66 40.45
CA LEU A 11 -43.13 -9.12 39.07
C LEU A 11 -43.08 -7.97 38.06
N ILE A 12 -43.75 -6.84 38.33
CA ILE A 12 -43.69 -5.65 37.49
C ILE A 12 -42.34 -4.97 37.57
N SER A 13 -41.66 -4.96 38.74
CA SER A 13 -40.32 -4.39 38.85
C SER A 13 -39.23 -5.19 38.11
N LEU A 14 -39.45 -6.51 37.90
CA LEU A 14 -38.57 -7.36 37.09
C LEU A 14 -38.69 -7.14 35.56
N PHE A 15 -39.85 -6.61 35.09
CA PHE A 15 -40.04 -6.28 33.68
C PHE A 15 -39.53 -4.91 33.27
N PHE A 16 -39.18 -4.04 34.22
CA PHE A 16 -38.58 -2.75 33.95
C PHE A 16 -37.02 -2.77 33.98
N PHE A 17 -36.35 -3.92 34.12
CA PHE A 17 -34.97 -4.06 33.66
C PHE A 17 -35.00 -4.06 32.13
N SER A 18 -35.19 -2.87 31.59
CA SER A 18 -35.09 -2.53 30.20
C SER A 18 -33.78 -3.11 29.71
N ALA A 19 -33.88 -3.99 28.73
CA ALA A 19 -32.76 -4.22 27.85
C ALA A 19 -32.35 -2.84 27.30
N GLU A 20 -31.35 -2.21 27.89
CA GLU A 20 -30.60 -1.18 27.21
C GLU A 20 -30.06 -1.88 25.97
N SER A 21 -30.84 -1.81 24.91
CA SER A 21 -30.36 -2.10 23.58
C SER A 21 -29.20 -1.14 23.37
N SER A 22 -27.98 -1.62 23.62
CA SER A 22 -26.80 -0.89 23.29
C SER A 22 -26.85 -0.67 21.78
N TYR A 23 -27.32 0.50 21.37
CA TYR A 23 -27.25 0.94 19.97
C TYR A 23 -25.78 0.91 19.59
N GLN A 24 -25.34 -0.19 19.02
CA GLN A 24 -24.04 -0.25 18.36
C GLN A 24 -24.22 0.45 17.01
N PRO A 25 -23.55 1.57 16.79
CA PRO A 25 -23.60 2.21 15.49
C PRO A 25 -23.19 1.18 14.41
N PRO A 26 -23.85 1.20 13.25
CA PRO A 26 -23.55 0.26 12.17
C PRO A 26 -22.05 0.32 11.85
N LYS A 27 -21.43 -0.85 11.72
CA LYS A 27 -20.02 -0.93 11.36
C LYS A 27 -19.83 -0.29 9.98
N PRO A 28 -18.75 0.48 9.78
CA PRO A 28 -18.47 1.08 8.48
C PRO A 28 -18.20 -0.03 7.45
N ASN A 29 -18.70 0.14 6.23
CA ASN A 29 -18.44 -0.74 5.10
C ASN A 29 -17.20 -0.30 4.28
N LEU A 30 -16.66 0.87 4.57
CA LEU A 30 -15.53 1.48 3.90
C LEU A 30 -14.72 2.34 4.86
N LEU A 31 -13.38 2.21 4.77
CA LEU A 31 -12.44 3.05 5.49
C LEU A 31 -11.51 3.74 4.50
N VAL A 32 -10.93 4.87 4.89
CA VAL A 32 -10.02 5.64 4.06
C VAL A 32 -8.77 6.03 4.84
N LEU A 33 -7.63 5.90 4.17
CA LEU A 33 -6.33 6.40 4.63
C LEU A 33 -5.82 7.39 3.59
N PRO A 34 -5.80 8.70 3.90
CA PRO A 34 -5.17 9.71 3.05
C PRO A 34 -3.66 9.44 2.97
N VAL A 35 -3.09 9.57 1.76
CA VAL A 35 -1.68 9.26 1.46
C VAL A 35 -1.03 10.45 0.79
N LEU A 36 0.15 10.85 1.26
CA LEU A 36 0.92 11.97 0.72
C LEU A 36 2.16 11.46 -0.01
N LYS A 37 2.60 12.21 -1.02
CA LYS A 37 3.86 11.97 -1.72
C LYS A 37 4.98 12.78 -1.08
N ASP A 38 6.08 12.13 -0.75
CA ASP A 38 7.32 12.80 -0.38
C ASP A 38 8.05 13.30 -1.63
N ALA A 39 8.33 14.58 -1.68
CA ALA A 39 8.93 15.21 -2.86
C ALA A 39 10.39 14.75 -3.09
N SER A 40 11.11 14.43 -2.02
CA SER A 40 12.53 14.09 -2.09
C SER A 40 12.79 12.66 -2.54
N SER A 41 12.03 11.70 -2.01
CA SER A 41 12.18 10.28 -2.32
C SER A 41 11.22 9.78 -3.40
N GLY A 42 10.15 10.52 -3.68
CA GLY A 42 9.04 10.09 -4.55
C GLY A 42 8.15 9.00 -3.94
N LEU A 43 8.42 8.57 -2.70
CA LEU A 43 7.66 7.55 -2.00
C LEU A 43 6.40 8.13 -1.36
N HIS A 44 5.49 7.26 -0.96
CA HIS A 44 4.21 7.65 -0.37
C HIS A 44 4.13 7.25 1.10
N TRP A 45 3.63 8.15 1.92
CA TRP A 45 3.45 7.98 3.35
C TRP A 45 2.08 8.47 3.80
N ALA A 46 1.64 8.04 4.99
CA ALA A 46 0.33 8.38 5.54
C ALA A 46 0.44 8.65 7.04
N TYR A 47 -0.55 9.36 7.59
CA TYR A 47 -0.74 9.40 9.03
C TYR A 47 -1.68 8.29 9.48
N ILE A 48 -1.23 7.48 10.43
CA ILE A 48 -2.09 6.62 11.24
C ILE A 48 -2.29 7.25 12.62
N HIS A 49 -3.40 6.96 13.27
CA HIS A 49 -3.65 7.41 14.62
C HIS A 49 -3.55 6.20 15.56
N LYS A 50 -2.61 6.24 16.48
CA LYS A 50 -2.34 5.15 17.44
C LYS A 50 -2.19 5.69 18.85
N ARG A 51 -2.21 4.76 19.83
CA ARG A 51 -2.00 5.03 21.25
C ARG A 51 -3.23 5.56 21.96
N THR A 52 -3.18 5.54 23.28
CA THR A 52 -4.14 6.21 24.17
C THR A 52 -3.39 7.12 25.14
N PRO A 53 -3.54 8.47 25.04
CA PRO A 53 -4.37 9.16 24.06
C PRO A 53 -3.86 9.04 22.61
N LEU A 54 -4.74 9.29 21.63
CA LEU A 54 -4.42 9.18 20.20
C LEU A 54 -3.29 10.14 19.79
N VAL A 55 -2.31 9.59 19.07
CA VAL A 55 -1.19 10.32 18.48
C VAL A 55 -1.15 10.04 16.97
N ARG A 56 -0.92 11.06 16.17
CA ARG A 56 -0.66 10.93 14.72
C ARG A 56 0.77 10.44 14.53
N VAL A 57 0.90 9.33 13.81
CA VAL A 57 2.21 8.69 13.53
C VAL A 57 2.37 8.61 12.01
N PRO A 58 3.38 9.28 11.42
CA PRO A 58 3.65 9.19 9.99
C PRO A 58 4.35 7.87 9.67
N VAL A 59 3.82 7.15 8.69
CA VAL A 59 4.33 5.83 8.27
C VAL A 59 4.45 5.75 6.76
N LEU A 60 5.50 5.11 6.27
CA LEU A 60 5.59 4.76 4.85
C LEU A 60 4.47 3.77 4.49
N VAL A 61 3.88 3.93 3.33
CA VAL A 61 2.94 2.95 2.77
C VAL A 61 3.71 1.91 1.98
N ASP A 62 3.67 0.65 2.41
CA ASP A 62 4.35 -0.43 1.68
C ASP A 62 3.44 -1.63 1.41
N LEU A 63 3.28 -1.94 0.11
CA LEU A 63 2.48 -3.07 -0.38
C LEU A 63 2.99 -4.42 0.10
N ASN A 64 4.30 -4.56 0.30
CA ASN A 64 4.94 -5.86 0.52
C ASN A 64 5.41 -6.07 1.97
N SER A 65 5.29 -5.07 2.84
CA SER A 65 5.51 -5.27 4.27
C SER A 65 4.37 -6.10 4.89
N ARG A 66 4.75 -7.09 5.69
CA ARG A 66 3.83 -8.08 6.27
C ARG A 66 2.86 -7.48 7.29
N PHE A 67 3.26 -6.43 8.00
CA PHE A 67 2.52 -5.82 9.09
C PHE A 67 2.89 -4.35 9.28
N LEU A 68 2.09 -3.65 10.05
CA LEU A 68 2.44 -2.32 10.55
C LEU A 68 3.57 -2.44 11.56
N TRP A 69 4.64 -1.65 11.40
CA TRP A 69 5.61 -1.44 12.44
C TRP A 69 5.87 0.04 12.67
N VAL A 70 6.15 0.41 13.90
CA VAL A 70 6.55 1.76 14.31
C VAL A 70 7.69 1.69 15.31
N THR A 71 8.47 2.74 15.43
CA THR A 71 9.52 2.82 16.45
C THR A 71 8.91 3.03 17.83
N CYS A 72 9.39 2.28 18.83
CA CYS A 72 8.93 2.37 20.21
C CYS A 72 10.05 2.69 21.20
N ASP A 73 11.30 2.66 20.77
CA ASP A 73 12.48 2.94 21.61
C ASP A 73 12.61 4.41 22.03
N GLN A 74 11.83 5.29 21.39
CA GLN A 74 11.82 6.72 21.71
C GLN A 74 10.38 7.18 22.01
N HIS A 75 10.10 7.46 23.30
CA HIS A 75 8.88 8.15 23.76
C HIS A 75 7.55 7.54 23.29
N TYR A 76 7.46 6.21 23.18
CA TYR A 76 6.17 5.55 22.94
C TYR A 76 5.41 5.48 24.28
N LEU A 77 4.44 6.35 24.48
CA LEU A 77 3.57 6.37 25.64
C LEU A 77 2.14 6.01 25.22
N SER A 78 1.54 5.01 25.87
CA SER A 78 0.15 4.61 25.66
C SER A 78 -0.36 3.80 26.85
N SER A 79 -1.54 4.15 27.36
CA SER A 79 -2.18 3.41 28.46
C SER A 79 -2.80 2.08 28.03
N THR A 80 -2.97 1.86 26.72
CA THR A 80 -3.56 0.63 26.14
C THR A 80 -2.54 -0.30 25.50
N TYR A 81 -1.24 0.02 25.61
CA TYR A 81 -0.17 -0.82 25.11
C TYR A 81 -0.08 -2.14 25.87
N THR A 82 0.02 -3.24 25.14
CA THR A 82 0.34 -4.57 25.69
C THR A 82 1.31 -5.31 24.79
N ALA A 83 2.18 -6.14 25.38
CA ALA A 83 3.11 -7.01 24.69
C ALA A 83 2.67 -8.48 24.90
N PRO A 84 2.24 -9.20 23.85
CA PRO A 84 1.81 -10.60 23.97
C PRO A 84 2.96 -11.50 24.41
N PHE A 85 2.70 -12.41 25.36
CA PHE A 85 3.66 -13.41 25.81
C PHE A 85 4.05 -14.36 24.66
N CYS A 86 5.30 -14.82 24.70
CA CYS A 86 5.80 -15.80 23.77
C CYS A 86 4.93 -17.07 23.77
N HIS A 87 4.75 -17.69 22.60
CA HIS A 87 3.89 -18.86 22.37
C HIS A 87 2.39 -18.65 22.63
N SER A 88 1.93 -17.41 22.83
CA SER A 88 0.50 -17.10 22.91
C SER A 88 -0.20 -17.29 21.56
N THR A 89 -1.53 -17.32 21.57
CA THR A 89 -2.34 -17.38 20.34
C THR A 89 -2.10 -16.16 19.42
N LEU A 90 -1.68 -15.03 19.97
CA LEU A 90 -1.33 -13.84 19.22
C LEU A 90 0.00 -14.00 18.45
N CYS A 91 0.98 -14.76 19.00
CA CYS A 91 2.18 -15.15 18.24
C CYS A 91 1.80 -15.99 17.02
N SER A 92 0.92 -16.99 17.21
CA SER A 92 0.43 -17.84 16.12
C SER A 92 -0.32 -17.02 15.07
N ARG A 93 -1.16 -16.07 15.49
CA ARG A 93 -1.85 -15.14 14.58
C ARG A 93 -0.88 -14.26 13.80
N ALA A 94 0.24 -13.87 14.42
CA ALA A 94 1.30 -13.10 13.77
C ALA A 94 2.25 -13.97 12.93
N ASN A 95 1.96 -15.27 12.81
CA ASN A 95 2.77 -16.24 12.07
C ASN A 95 4.24 -16.19 12.50
N THR A 96 4.48 -16.21 13.84
CA THR A 96 5.82 -16.18 14.42
C THR A 96 5.96 -17.20 15.55
N HIS A 97 7.14 -17.83 15.61
CA HIS A 97 7.60 -18.66 16.70
C HIS A 97 8.80 -18.05 17.45
N LEU A 98 9.20 -16.85 17.03
CA LEU A 98 10.32 -16.13 17.61
C LEU A 98 9.89 -15.55 18.96
N CYS A 99 10.66 -15.85 20.02
CA CYS A 99 10.55 -15.18 21.30
C CYS A 99 11.53 -14.01 21.37
N TYR A 100 11.07 -12.94 21.98
CA TYR A 100 11.84 -11.73 22.18
C TYR A 100 12.04 -11.49 23.68
N SER A 101 13.23 -11.08 24.05
CA SER A 101 13.56 -10.63 25.39
C SER A 101 14.52 -9.46 25.33
N CYS A 102 14.28 -8.47 26.16
CA CYS A 102 15.06 -7.25 26.25
C CYS A 102 15.72 -7.15 27.62
N ALA A 103 16.99 -6.76 27.68
CA ALA A 103 17.75 -6.67 28.92
C ALA A 103 17.51 -5.38 29.72
N SER A 104 16.80 -4.40 29.16
CA SER A 104 16.51 -3.12 29.82
C SER A 104 15.21 -3.19 30.64
N ALA A 105 14.93 -2.14 31.43
CA ALA A 105 13.66 -2.00 32.14
C ALA A 105 12.46 -2.08 31.19
N ALA A 106 11.39 -2.73 31.65
CA ALA A 106 10.18 -2.94 30.85
C ALA A 106 9.57 -1.62 30.38
N ARG A 107 9.37 -1.53 29.08
CA ARG A 107 8.78 -0.38 28.39
C ARG A 107 8.29 -0.83 27.01
N PRO A 108 7.47 -0.04 26.29
CA PRO A 108 7.07 -0.37 24.93
C PRO A 108 8.27 -0.71 24.03
N GLY A 109 8.22 -1.86 23.38
CA GLY A 109 9.31 -2.40 22.56
C GLY A 109 10.43 -3.11 23.34
N CYS A 110 10.29 -3.27 24.67
CA CYS A 110 11.31 -3.90 25.51
C CYS A 110 10.68 -4.61 26.70
N HIS A 111 10.18 -5.82 26.48
CA HIS A 111 9.70 -6.71 27.53
C HIS A 111 10.38 -8.07 27.43
N ASN A 112 10.28 -8.87 28.48
CA ASN A 112 10.82 -10.22 28.53
C ASN A 112 9.77 -11.25 28.15
N ASN A 113 10.22 -12.31 27.48
CA ASN A 113 9.39 -13.44 27.09
C ASN A 113 8.12 -13.06 26.29
N THR A 114 8.28 -12.17 25.31
CA THR A 114 7.22 -11.74 24.41
C THR A 114 7.37 -12.34 23.02
N CYS A 115 6.36 -12.19 22.16
CA CYS A 115 6.46 -12.61 20.77
C CYS A 115 7.43 -11.68 20.02
N GLY A 116 8.38 -12.27 19.29
CA GLY A 116 9.29 -11.55 18.38
C GLY A 116 8.79 -11.52 16.95
N LEU A 117 9.11 -10.45 16.23
CA LEU A 117 8.91 -10.30 14.79
C LEU A 117 10.22 -9.82 14.16
N VAL A 118 10.33 -9.98 12.84
CA VAL A 118 11.41 -9.39 12.07
C VAL A 118 10.81 -8.27 11.22
N SER A 119 11.08 -7.02 11.59
CA SER A 119 10.72 -5.84 10.81
C SER A 119 11.80 -5.56 9.76
N ILE A 120 11.38 -5.07 8.61
CA ILE A 120 12.25 -4.80 7.47
C ILE A 120 12.00 -3.37 7.00
N ASN A 121 13.08 -2.61 6.76
CA ASN A 121 13.00 -1.39 5.97
C ASN A 121 12.82 -1.79 4.50
N PRO A 122 11.70 -1.47 3.85
CA PRO A 122 11.39 -2.02 2.52
C PRO A 122 12.25 -1.41 1.40
N VAL A 123 12.94 -0.30 1.65
CA VAL A 123 13.82 0.37 0.68
C VAL A 123 15.22 -0.21 0.71
N THR A 124 15.79 -0.36 1.92
CA THR A 124 17.18 -0.84 2.09
C THR A 124 17.28 -2.34 2.34
N LEU A 125 16.16 -3.01 2.64
CA LEU A 125 16.06 -4.41 3.04
C LEU A 125 16.80 -4.73 4.36
N GLN A 126 17.21 -3.70 5.09
CA GLN A 126 17.75 -3.87 6.44
C GLN A 126 16.65 -4.41 7.37
N SER A 127 16.98 -5.42 8.14
CA SER A 127 16.06 -6.06 9.08
C SER A 127 16.48 -5.85 10.53
N GLY A 128 15.51 -5.93 11.42
CA GLY A 128 15.74 -5.88 12.87
C GLY A 128 14.69 -6.69 13.62
N VAL A 129 15.10 -7.28 14.74
CA VAL A 129 14.16 -7.95 15.64
C VAL A 129 13.32 -6.92 16.36
N SER A 130 12.03 -7.18 16.45
CA SER A 130 11.01 -6.27 16.98
C SER A 130 10.11 -7.05 17.94
N GLU A 131 9.54 -6.35 18.91
CA GLU A 131 8.52 -6.91 19.79
C GLU A 131 7.14 -6.85 19.13
N LEU A 132 6.39 -7.95 19.12
CA LEU A 132 4.96 -7.89 18.79
C LEU A 132 4.23 -7.14 19.89
N ALA A 133 3.40 -6.21 19.50
CA ALA A 133 2.63 -5.37 20.40
C ALA A 133 1.16 -5.27 19.99
N GLN A 134 0.32 -4.94 20.94
CA GLN A 134 -1.08 -4.60 20.78
C GLN A 134 -1.32 -3.19 21.30
N ASP A 135 -2.09 -2.39 20.56
CA ASP A 135 -2.51 -1.06 21.02
C ASP A 135 -3.71 -0.57 20.20
N LEU A 136 -4.31 0.53 20.61
CA LEU A 136 -5.40 1.16 19.88
C LEU A 136 -4.89 1.74 18.55
N LEU A 137 -5.64 1.50 17.47
CA LEU A 137 -5.49 2.15 16.17
C LEU A 137 -6.82 2.81 15.80
N ALA A 138 -6.78 4.05 15.33
CA ALA A 138 -7.94 4.73 14.77
C ALA A 138 -7.71 5.05 13.29
N ILE A 139 -8.77 4.90 12.51
CA ILE A 139 -8.78 5.14 11.07
C ILE A 139 -10.06 5.87 10.67
N GLN A 140 -10.00 6.61 9.60
CA GLN A 140 -11.08 7.46 9.13
C GLN A 140 -12.07 6.69 8.26
N THR A 141 -13.38 6.97 8.42
CA THR A 141 -14.39 6.64 7.42
C THR A 141 -14.39 7.74 6.34
N PRO A 142 -14.76 7.44 5.09
CA PRO A 142 -14.95 8.52 4.11
C PRO A 142 -16.05 9.46 4.59
N PRO A 143 -16.00 10.75 4.21
CA PRO A 143 -17.08 11.68 4.52
C PRO A 143 -18.39 11.13 3.93
N ALA A 144 -19.48 11.23 4.68
CA ALA A 144 -20.82 10.97 4.16
C ALA A 144 -21.07 11.82 2.91
N LEU A 145 -22.03 11.43 2.06
CA LEU A 145 -22.34 12.06 0.75
C LEU A 145 -22.43 13.61 0.74
N ALA A 146 -22.42 14.25 1.90
CA ALA A 146 -22.33 15.70 2.05
C ALA A 146 -20.86 16.15 2.14
N PRO A 147 -20.34 16.99 1.22
CA PRO A 147 -18.92 17.39 1.18
C PRO A 147 -18.48 18.28 2.35
N SER A 148 -19.39 18.68 3.23
CA SER A 148 -19.16 19.63 4.33
C SER A 148 -18.82 19.01 5.68
N LYS A 149 -18.81 17.67 5.80
CA LYS A 149 -18.47 17.00 7.07
C LYS A 149 -17.31 16.03 6.86
N PRO A 150 -16.22 16.14 7.64
CA PRO A 150 -15.16 15.15 7.64
C PRO A 150 -15.72 13.78 8.02
N GLY A 151 -15.09 12.70 7.52
CA GLY A 151 -15.43 11.35 7.95
C GLY A 151 -15.10 11.17 9.43
N SER A 152 -15.88 10.32 10.10
CA SER A 152 -15.65 10.00 11.51
C SER A 152 -14.44 9.08 11.69
N MET A 153 -13.76 9.18 12.84
CA MET A 153 -12.75 8.23 13.24
C MET A 153 -13.39 7.02 13.90
N VAL A 154 -12.97 5.82 13.48
CA VAL A 154 -13.37 4.55 14.09
C VAL A 154 -12.13 3.83 14.60
N THR A 155 -12.27 3.02 15.65
CA THR A 155 -11.13 2.45 16.38
C THR A 155 -11.09 0.93 16.31
N VAL A 156 -9.88 0.39 16.31
CA VAL A 156 -9.55 -1.01 16.55
C VAL A 156 -8.76 -1.06 17.86
N PRO A 157 -9.39 -1.46 18.99
CA PRO A 157 -8.78 -1.35 20.33
C PRO A 157 -7.51 -2.21 20.50
N GLN A 158 -7.47 -3.37 19.86
CA GLN A 158 -6.42 -4.38 20.02
C GLN A 158 -5.72 -4.66 18.69
N PHE A 159 -5.22 -3.61 18.03
CA PHE A 159 -4.53 -3.73 16.76
C PHE A 159 -3.10 -4.25 16.98
N LEU A 160 -2.75 -5.36 16.31
CA LEU A 160 -1.42 -5.96 16.36
C LEU A 160 -0.44 -5.22 15.42
N PHE A 161 0.74 -4.93 15.93
CA PHE A 161 1.81 -4.27 15.18
C PHE A 161 3.17 -4.67 15.76
N ALA A 162 4.27 -4.27 15.12
CA ALA A 162 5.60 -4.47 15.68
C ALA A 162 6.18 -3.17 16.24
N CYS A 163 6.71 -3.22 17.44
CA CYS A 163 7.58 -2.21 18.02
C CYS A 163 9.00 -2.44 17.57
N SER A 164 9.48 -1.60 16.65
CA SER A 164 10.75 -1.78 15.94
C SER A 164 11.82 -0.80 16.41
N PRO A 165 13.11 -1.16 16.30
CA PRO A 165 14.20 -0.25 16.63
C PRO A 165 14.27 0.91 15.62
N SER A 166 14.56 2.12 16.09
CA SER A 166 14.71 3.34 15.28
C SER A 166 15.85 3.26 14.24
N SER A 167 16.80 2.33 14.47
CA SER A 167 17.87 2.07 13.50
C SER A 167 17.37 1.70 12.11
N LEU A 168 16.16 1.12 12.00
CA LEU A 168 15.53 0.79 10.72
C LEU A 168 15.08 2.01 9.92
N LEU A 169 14.97 3.20 10.54
CA LEU A 169 14.57 4.44 9.86
C LEU A 169 15.74 5.19 9.19
N ARG A 170 16.99 4.81 9.46
CA ARG A 170 18.17 5.63 9.17
C ARG A 170 18.46 5.89 7.70
N LYS A 171 18.00 5.07 6.76
CA LYS A 171 18.32 5.23 5.32
C LYS A 171 17.14 4.87 4.43
N GLY A 172 16.99 5.64 3.35
CA GLY A 172 16.09 5.33 2.24
C GLY A 172 14.61 5.66 2.46
N LEU A 173 14.20 5.92 3.69
CA LEU A 173 12.84 6.32 4.03
C LEU A 173 12.71 7.86 4.06
N PRO A 174 11.53 8.42 3.79
CA PRO A 174 11.27 9.84 4.03
C PRO A 174 11.59 10.21 5.48
N ASN A 175 12.25 11.34 5.70
CA ASN A 175 12.71 11.75 7.03
C ASN A 175 11.59 11.92 8.06
N ILE A 176 10.36 12.16 7.61
CA ILE A 176 9.20 12.35 8.48
C ILE A 176 8.70 11.04 9.10
N VAL A 177 8.88 9.88 8.43
CA VAL A 177 8.23 8.63 8.85
C VAL A 177 8.86 8.03 10.10
N GLN A 178 8.00 7.44 10.92
CA GLN A 178 8.35 6.74 12.17
C GLN A 178 8.08 5.23 12.10
N GLY A 179 7.76 4.72 10.91
CA GLY A 179 7.46 3.31 10.69
C GLY A 179 6.96 3.03 9.29
N VAL A 180 6.38 1.86 9.10
CA VAL A 180 5.86 1.37 7.82
C VAL A 180 4.47 0.76 8.02
N ALA A 181 3.49 1.20 7.25
CA ALA A 181 2.18 0.59 7.15
C ALA A 181 2.22 -0.56 6.14
N GLY A 182 2.34 -1.78 6.62
CA GLY A 182 2.36 -2.98 5.81
C GLY A 182 0.97 -3.34 5.27
N LEU A 183 0.87 -3.39 3.94
CA LEU A 183 -0.35 -3.75 3.20
C LEU A 183 -0.30 -5.18 2.64
N GLY A 184 0.73 -5.96 2.96
CA GLY A 184 0.91 -7.33 2.47
C GLY A 184 -0.23 -8.27 2.90
N ASN A 185 -0.33 -9.42 2.26
CA ASN A 185 -1.39 -10.39 2.55
C ASN A 185 -1.01 -11.32 3.72
N GLU A 186 -0.90 -10.76 4.92
CA GLU A 186 -0.60 -11.49 6.16
C GLU A 186 -1.66 -11.20 7.23
N PRO A 187 -1.97 -12.14 8.13
CA PRO A 187 -3.07 -12.00 9.09
C PRO A 187 -3.03 -10.74 9.95
N ILE A 188 -1.83 -10.23 10.24
CA ILE A 188 -1.63 -9.00 11.04
C ILE A 188 -1.26 -7.77 10.19
N SER A 189 -1.44 -7.84 8.87
CA SER A 189 -1.31 -6.65 8.00
C SER A 189 -2.44 -5.66 8.24
N LEU A 190 -2.21 -4.40 7.88
CA LEU A 190 -3.21 -3.35 8.06
C LEU A 190 -4.55 -3.69 7.39
N PRO A 191 -4.62 -4.08 6.09
CA PRO A 191 -5.88 -4.36 5.44
C PRO A 191 -6.62 -5.55 6.03
N LEU A 192 -5.91 -6.63 6.42
CA LEU A 192 -6.59 -7.83 6.92
C LEU A 192 -7.09 -7.67 8.36
N GLN A 193 -6.39 -6.92 9.20
CA GLN A 193 -6.90 -6.62 10.54
C GLN A 193 -8.12 -5.68 10.49
N LEU A 194 -8.09 -4.65 9.62
CA LEU A 194 -9.26 -3.79 9.41
C LEU A 194 -10.45 -4.59 8.87
N ALA A 195 -10.23 -5.42 7.86
CA ALA A 195 -11.28 -6.27 7.30
C ALA A 195 -11.88 -7.21 8.35
N SER A 196 -11.04 -7.86 9.16
CA SER A 196 -11.49 -8.75 10.22
C SER A 196 -12.29 -8.04 11.31
N HIS A 197 -11.84 -6.84 11.76
CA HIS A 197 -12.47 -6.11 12.86
C HIS A 197 -13.82 -5.52 12.46
N PHE A 198 -13.90 -4.90 11.28
CA PHE A 198 -15.11 -4.21 10.82
C PHE A 198 -16.04 -5.09 9.98
N GLY A 199 -15.62 -6.32 9.61
CA GLY A 199 -16.39 -7.18 8.71
C GLY A 199 -16.34 -6.74 7.24
N LEU A 200 -15.24 -6.05 6.84
CA LEU A 200 -15.08 -5.58 5.47
C LEU A 200 -14.70 -6.72 4.53
N GLN A 201 -14.95 -6.53 3.25
CA GLN A 201 -14.36 -7.37 2.22
C GLN A 201 -12.83 -7.30 2.30
N ARG A 202 -12.14 -8.43 2.10
CA ARG A 202 -10.66 -8.49 2.00
C ARG A 202 -10.20 -7.88 0.68
N ARG A 203 -10.33 -6.57 0.59
CA ARG A 203 -10.06 -5.77 -0.59
C ARG A 203 -9.59 -4.39 -0.17
N PHE A 204 -8.63 -3.85 -0.89
CA PHE A 204 -8.24 -2.45 -0.76
C PHE A 204 -7.91 -1.85 -2.13
N THR A 205 -8.04 -0.53 -2.24
CA THR A 205 -7.81 0.21 -3.47
C THR A 205 -6.85 1.36 -3.21
N LEU A 206 -5.79 1.45 -4.02
CA LEU A 206 -4.85 2.56 -4.00
C LEU A 206 -5.20 3.56 -5.10
N CYS A 207 -5.08 4.85 -4.77
CA CYS A 207 -5.00 5.95 -5.71
C CYS A 207 -3.91 6.90 -5.23
N LEU A 208 -2.70 6.74 -5.77
CA LEU A 208 -1.53 7.50 -5.35
C LEU A 208 -1.41 8.78 -6.15
N SER A 209 -1.28 9.94 -5.50
CA SER A 209 -1.10 11.22 -6.19
C SER A 209 0.28 11.31 -6.85
N GLY A 210 0.32 11.77 -8.10
CA GLY A 210 1.54 12.15 -8.79
C GLY A 210 2.09 13.51 -8.32
N ASP A 211 1.26 14.37 -7.74
CA ASP A 211 1.62 15.72 -7.33
C ASP A 211 2.19 15.73 -5.89
N PRO A 212 3.40 16.28 -5.66
CA PRO A 212 3.94 16.45 -4.30
C PRO A 212 3.04 17.33 -3.44
N GLY A 213 2.90 16.97 -2.16
CA GLY A 213 2.08 17.71 -1.20
C GLY A 213 0.56 17.53 -1.37
N SER A 214 0.12 16.82 -2.40
CA SER A 214 -1.30 16.51 -2.63
C SER A 214 -1.64 15.12 -2.12
N ASN A 215 -2.86 14.96 -1.62
CA ASN A 215 -3.32 13.69 -1.09
C ASN A 215 -3.79 12.75 -2.20
N GLY A 216 -3.25 11.53 -2.21
CA GLY A 216 -3.93 10.34 -2.71
C GLY A 216 -4.71 9.67 -1.57
N PHE A 217 -5.15 8.42 -1.79
CA PHE A 217 -5.89 7.68 -0.79
C PHE A 217 -5.74 6.16 -0.94
N ILE A 218 -6.00 5.47 0.16
CA ILE A 218 -6.22 4.03 0.18
C ILE A 218 -7.60 3.78 0.78
N PHE A 219 -8.45 3.06 0.06
CA PHE A 219 -9.69 2.53 0.59
C PHE A 219 -9.51 1.11 1.09
N PHE A 220 -10.14 0.77 2.23
CA PHE A 220 -10.27 -0.60 2.74
C PHE A 220 -11.74 -0.98 2.77
N GLY A 221 -12.08 -2.12 2.15
CA GLY A 221 -13.44 -2.57 1.94
C GLY A 221 -13.96 -2.30 0.51
N GLU A 222 -15.24 -2.18 0.35
CA GLU A 222 -15.88 -1.97 -0.95
C GLU A 222 -15.75 -0.52 -1.39
N GLN A 223 -15.01 -0.30 -2.49
CA GLN A 223 -14.86 1.04 -3.03
C GLN A 223 -16.18 1.55 -3.62
N PRO A 224 -16.47 2.85 -3.53
CA PRO A 224 -17.63 3.43 -4.20
C PRO A 224 -17.47 3.34 -5.72
N ASN A 225 -18.56 3.02 -6.42
CA ASN A 225 -18.59 2.96 -7.89
C ASN A 225 -18.35 4.34 -8.55
N LEU A 226 -18.70 5.39 -7.83
CA LEU A 226 -18.55 6.77 -8.25
C LEU A 226 -17.50 7.47 -7.40
N LEU A 227 -16.38 7.83 -8.01
CA LEU A 227 -15.49 8.85 -7.47
C LEU A 227 -16.00 10.22 -7.91
N ARG A 228 -16.16 11.12 -6.96
CA ARG A 228 -16.64 12.49 -7.27
C ARG A 228 -15.55 13.33 -7.93
N PRO A 229 -15.91 14.28 -8.81
CA PRO A 229 -17.22 14.54 -9.34
C PRO A 229 -17.52 13.74 -10.64
N ARG A 230 -18.33 12.72 -10.60
CA ARG A 230 -18.91 11.98 -11.75
C ARG A 230 -18.00 11.02 -12.54
N LEU A 231 -16.90 10.50 -11.98
CA LEU A 231 -16.14 9.44 -12.63
C LEU A 231 -16.68 8.07 -12.21
N ASP A 232 -17.46 7.43 -13.06
CA ASP A 232 -17.82 6.00 -12.88
C ASP A 232 -16.63 5.16 -13.32
N ILE A 233 -15.97 4.52 -12.35
CA ILE A 233 -14.79 3.67 -12.56
C ILE A 233 -15.14 2.18 -12.56
N SER A 234 -16.38 1.83 -12.19
CA SER A 234 -16.77 0.44 -12.01
C SER A 234 -16.72 -0.38 -13.29
N ARG A 235 -16.96 0.26 -14.44
CA ARG A 235 -17.03 -0.38 -15.76
C ARG A 235 -15.70 -0.50 -16.48
N ASP A 236 -14.66 0.22 -16.01
CA ASP A 236 -13.39 0.36 -16.74
C ASP A 236 -12.22 -0.39 -16.08
N LEU A 237 -12.48 -1.06 -14.96
CA LEU A 237 -11.47 -1.85 -14.29
C LEU A 237 -11.17 -3.11 -15.09
N VAL A 238 -9.90 -3.28 -15.44
CA VAL A 238 -9.38 -4.49 -16.05
C VAL A 238 -8.75 -5.35 -14.93
N TYR A 239 -9.06 -6.64 -14.92
CA TYR A 239 -8.59 -7.55 -13.87
C TYR A 239 -7.62 -8.59 -14.43
N THR A 240 -6.56 -8.87 -13.66
CA THR A 240 -5.59 -9.94 -13.90
C THR A 240 -5.41 -10.77 -12.63
N PRO A 241 -5.09 -12.08 -12.71
CA PRO A 241 -4.77 -12.88 -11.55
C PRO A 241 -3.63 -12.27 -10.72
N LEU A 242 -3.83 -12.24 -9.40
CA LEU A 242 -2.85 -11.81 -8.42
C LEU A 242 -2.28 -13.03 -7.71
N THR A 243 -0.97 -13.17 -7.71
CA THR A 243 -0.27 -14.19 -6.92
C THR A 243 0.32 -13.55 -5.68
N VAL A 244 0.15 -14.20 -4.55
CA VAL A 244 0.74 -13.78 -3.28
C VAL A 244 1.84 -14.75 -2.91
N THR A 245 3.02 -14.25 -2.58
CA THR A 245 4.13 -15.09 -2.09
C THR A 245 3.87 -15.53 -0.63
N PRO A 246 4.58 -16.55 -0.12
CA PRO A 246 4.53 -16.91 1.29
C PRO A 246 4.93 -15.78 2.25
N GLN A 247 5.59 -14.74 1.75
CA GLN A 247 5.96 -13.54 2.49
C GLN A 247 4.89 -12.43 2.43
N GLY A 248 3.76 -12.68 1.75
CA GLY A 248 2.66 -11.73 1.62
C GLY A 248 2.84 -10.71 0.48
N GLU A 249 3.84 -10.88 -0.40
CA GLU A 249 4.15 -9.96 -1.49
C GLU A 249 3.26 -10.19 -2.72
N TYR A 250 2.96 -9.11 -3.43
CA TYR A 250 2.04 -9.11 -4.57
C TYR A 250 2.77 -9.23 -5.91
N HIS A 251 2.42 -10.26 -6.66
CA HIS A 251 2.95 -10.53 -7.98
C HIS A 251 1.84 -10.70 -9.03
N VAL A 252 2.15 -10.27 -10.24
CA VAL A 252 1.32 -10.48 -11.44
C VAL A 252 2.15 -11.13 -12.53
N ARG A 253 1.49 -11.65 -13.56
CA ARG A 253 2.19 -12.28 -14.69
C ARG A 253 2.13 -11.36 -15.91
N VAL A 254 3.22 -10.68 -16.21
CA VAL A 254 3.44 -9.98 -17.47
C VAL A 254 3.95 -11.00 -18.49
N THR A 255 3.34 -11.03 -19.68
CA THR A 255 3.70 -11.94 -20.77
C THR A 255 4.47 -11.25 -21.89
N SER A 256 4.24 -9.94 -22.06
CA SER A 256 5.01 -9.12 -22.99
C SER A 256 4.97 -7.64 -22.63
N ILE A 257 5.94 -6.90 -23.11
CA ILE A 257 6.01 -5.44 -23.04
C ILE A 257 5.92 -4.92 -24.46
N LYS A 258 5.07 -3.91 -24.69
CA LYS A 258 4.94 -3.29 -26.01
C LYS A 258 5.19 -1.79 -25.90
N VAL A 259 5.67 -1.21 -26.97
CA VAL A 259 5.81 0.25 -27.15
C VAL A 259 4.89 0.68 -28.27
N ASN A 260 4.06 1.70 -28.03
CA ASN A 260 3.10 2.26 -28.97
C ASN A 260 2.12 1.22 -29.55
N ASN A 261 1.71 0.23 -28.75
CA ASN A 261 0.79 -0.88 -29.08
C ASN A 261 1.26 -1.84 -30.21
N GLN A 262 2.41 -1.59 -30.80
CA GLN A 262 2.87 -2.29 -32.00
C GLN A 262 4.20 -3.04 -31.78
N VAL A 263 5.18 -2.35 -31.20
CA VAL A 263 6.54 -2.88 -31.09
C VAL A 263 6.69 -3.68 -29.82
N VAL A 264 6.86 -4.99 -29.93
CA VAL A 264 7.14 -5.89 -28.80
C VAL A 264 8.60 -5.73 -28.41
N VAL A 265 8.85 -5.48 -27.11
CA VAL A 265 10.19 -5.48 -26.54
C VAL A 265 10.72 -6.92 -26.56
N PRO A 266 11.87 -7.19 -27.21
CA PRO A 266 12.42 -8.54 -27.27
C PRO A 266 12.91 -8.96 -25.88
N VAL A 267 12.31 -9.99 -25.33
CA VAL A 267 12.69 -10.61 -24.06
C VAL A 267 13.08 -12.05 -24.34
N SER A 268 14.24 -12.49 -23.82
CA SER A 268 14.69 -13.86 -24.06
C SER A 268 13.69 -14.91 -23.56
N PRO A 269 13.56 -16.09 -24.22
CA PRO A 269 12.64 -17.14 -23.78
C PRO A 269 12.85 -17.61 -22.35
N SER A 270 14.09 -17.64 -21.88
CA SER A 270 14.44 -17.96 -20.49
C SER A 270 13.88 -16.92 -19.52
N LEU A 271 13.95 -15.64 -19.88
CA LEU A 271 13.43 -14.54 -19.06
C LEU A 271 11.91 -14.45 -19.11
N VAL A 272 11.27 -14.73 -20.27
CA VAL A 272 9.81 -14.90 -20.38
C VAL A 272 9.34 -16.03 -19.47
N SER A 273 10.08 -17.15 -19.44
CA SER A 273 9.81 -18.25 -18.50
C SER A 273 9.98 -17.82 -17.04
N ALA A 274 10.98 -16.97 -16.74
CA ALA A 274 11.19 -16.41 -15.42
C ALA A 274 10.09 -15.41 -15.03
N LEU A 275 9.62 -14.58 -15.96
CA LEU A 275 8.47 -13.67 -15.75
C LEU A 275 7.19 -14.43 -15.35
N ALA A 276 7.07 -15.68 -15.80
CA ALA A 276 5.92 -16.53 -15.52
C ALA A 276 5.99 -17.29 -14.19
N LYS A 277 7.15 -17.33 -13.53
CA LYS A 277 7.38 -18.15 -12.33
C LYS A 277 7.60 -17.26 -11.12
N THR A 278 6.70 -17.34 -10.16
CA THR A 278 6.92 -16.81 -8.81
C THR A 278 7.81 -17.82 -8.08
N THR A 279 9.09 -17.57 -7.95
CA THR A 279 10.02 -18.50 -7.26
C THR A 279 10.38 -18.00 -5.87
N ARG A 280 10.61 -18.94 -4.93
CA ARG A 280 11.07 -18.63 -3.57
C ARG A 280 12.47 -17.98 -3.51
N ARG A 281 13.25 -18.02 -4.60
CA ARG A 281 14.66 -17.59 -4.66
C ARG A 281 14.94 -16.79 -5.93
N GLY A 282 14.47 -15.52 -5.96
CA GLY A 282 14.88 -14.55 -6.98
C GLY A 282 14.53 -14.89 -8.44
N LEU A 283 14.49 -13.85 -9.32
CA LEU A 283 14.22 -13.96 -10.77
C LEU A 283 12.88 -14.61 -11.14
N GLY A 284 11.78 -14.17 -10.54
CA GLY A 284 10.48 -14.67 -10.93
C GLY A 284 9.39 -13.63 -10.94
N GLY A 285 8.68 -13.50 -12.05
CA GLY A 285 7.46 -12.74 -12.17
C GLY A 285 7.63 -11.22 -12.19
N THR A 286 6.53 -10.55 -12.05
CA THR A 286 6.42 -9.10 -11.92
C THR A 286 5.90 -8.77 -10.54
N MET A 287 6.70 -8.14 -9.70
CA MET A 287 6.33 -7.66 -8.38
C MET A 287 5.76 -6.24 -8.49
N ILE A 288 4.79 -5.91 -7.65
CA ILE A 288 4.27 -4.54 -7.50
C ILE A 288 4.74 -4.00 -6.15
N THR A 289 5.31 -2.78 -6.12
CA THR A 289 5.84 -2.20 -4.88
C THR A 289 5.55 -0.71 -4.77
N THR A 290 5.39 -0.23 -3.54
CA THR A 290 5.38 1.20 -3.20
C THR A 290 6.67 1.64 -2.50
N ALA A 291 7.65 0.74 -2.35
CA ALA A 291 8.95 1.03 -1.75
C ALA A 291 10.05 1.39 -2.78
N SER A 292 9.70 1.49 -4.06
CA SER A 292 10.58 1.96 -5.12
C SER A 292 9.92 3.12 -5.87
N PRO A 293 10.60 4.26 -6.05
CA PRO A 293 10.02 5.39 -6.77
C PRO A 293 9.81 5.10 -8.26
N TYR A 294 10.61 4.22 -8.85
CA TYR A 294 10.59 3.87 -10.27
C TYR A 294 10.47 2.37 -10.47
N THR A 295 10.01 1.98 -11.67
CA THR A 295 10.00 0.58 -12.08
C THR A 295 11.42 0.10 -12.38
N LEU A 296 11.81 -0.99 -11.70
CA LEU A 296 13.08 -1.67 -11.91
C LEU A 296 12.89 -2.82 -12.91
N LEU A 297 13.76 -2.90 -13.87
CA LEU A 297 13.78 -3.96 -14.90
C LEU A 297 15.08 -4.73 -14.82
N HIS A 298 15.03 -6.03 -15.02
CA HIS A 298 16.24 -6.83 -15.28
C HIS A 298 17.06 -6.20 -16.41
N SER A 299 18.40 -6.19 -16.32
CA SER A 299 19.30 -5.50 -17.26
C SER A 299 18.91 -5.71 -18.73
N SER A 300 18.70 -6.95 -19.15
CA SER A 300 18.36 -7.25 -20.55
C SER A 300 16.98 -6.72 -20.98
N ILE A 301 15.99 -6.65 -20.07
CA ILE A 301 14.69 -6.04 -20.37
C ILE A 301 14.84 -4.53 -20.47
N PHE A 302 15.61 -3.94 -19.56
CA PHE A 302 15.88 -2.50 -19.52
C PHE A 302 16.55 -2.04 -20.82
N GLU A 303 17.64 -2.70 -21.23
CA GLU A 303 18.37 -2.38 -22.45
C GLU A 303 17.48 -2.50 -23.69
N ALA A 304 16.72 -3.61 -23.79
CA ALA A 304 15.81 -3.83 -24.90
C ALA A 304 14.69 -2.78 -24.96
N LEU A 305 14.10 -2.41 -23.81
CA LEU A 305 13.08 -1.37 -23.74
C LEU A 305 13.63 0.00 -24.14
N VAL A 306 14.78 0.38 -23.61
CA VAL A 306 15.45 1.66 -23.94
C VAL A 306 15.74 1.74 -25.42
N GLN A 307 16.28 0.69 -26.03
CA GLN A 307 16.58 0.63 -27.45
C GLN A 307 15.32 0.75 -28.31
N VAL A 308 14.29 -0.06 -28.02
CA VAL A 308 13.02 -0.03 -28.75
C VAL A 308 12.36 1.34 -28.63
N TYR A 309 12.36 1.92 -27.41
CA TYR A 309 11.76 3.23 -27.15
C TYR A 309 12.51 4.36 -27.87
N ALA A 310 13.83 4.36 -27.83
CA ALA A 310 14.68 5.34 -28.50
C ALA A 310 14.47 5.35 -30.03
N ASN A 311 14.15 4.20 -30.63
CA ASN A 311 13.83 4.11 -32.05
C ASN A 311 12.44 4.66 -32.41
N GLN A 312 11.57 4.89 -31.44
CA GLN A 312 10.22 5.44 -31.64
C GLN A 312 10.14 6.96 -31.44
N ILE A 313 11.23 7.59 -31.01
CA ILE A 313 11.29 9.04 -30.77
C ILE A 313 12.30 9.70 -31.70
N PRO A 314 12.07 10.98 -32.11
CA PRO A 314 13.01 11.72 -32.97
C PRO A 314 14.39 11.82 -32.35
N LYS A 315 15.45 11.55 -33.11
CA LYS A 315 16.84 11.60 -32.64
C LYS A 315 17.23 13.00 -32.16
N GLN A 316 16.75 14.06 -32.79
CA GLN A 316 17.01 15.45 -32.40
C GLN A 316 16.38 15.83 -31.04
N GLY A 317 15.42 15.06 -30.56
CA GLY A 317 14.83 15.22 -29.24
C GLY A 317 15.55 14.42 -28.15
N GLN A 318 16.43 13.50 -28.49
CA GLN A 318 17.18 12.72 -27.49
C GLN A 318 18.34 13.55 -26.94
N VAL A 319 18.53 13.48 -25.61
CA VAL A 319 19.63 14.15 -24.91
C VAL A 319 20.42 13.12 -24.10
N LYS A 320 21.60 13.52 -23.62
CA LYS A 320 22.43 12.66 -22.77
C LYS A 320 21.61 12.14 -21.57
N ALA A 321 21.67 10.84 -21.36
CA ALA A 321 21.01 10.19 -20.22
C ALA A 321 21.51 10.76 -18.88
N VAL A 322 20.59 10.85 -17.92
CA VAL A 322 20.83 11.30 -16.54
C VAL A 322 20.59 10.12 -15.62
N GLU A 323 21.60 9.73 -14.86
CA GLU A 323 21.48 8.64 -13.89
C GLU A 323 20.29 8.86 -12.94
N PRO A 324 19.50 7.82 -12.60
CA PRO A 324 19.69 6.40 -12.98
C PRO A 324 18.95 5.97 -14.26
N PHE A 325 18.51 6.90 -15.10
CA PHE A 325 17.71 6.62 -16.30
C PHE A 325 18.59 6.37 -17.52
N GLY A 326 18.13 5.48 -18.42
CA GLY A 326 18.87 5.12 -19.64
C GLY A 326 18.52 5.95 -20.87
N LEU A 327 17.41 6.71 -20.85
CA LEU A 327 16.97 7.52 -21.98
C LEU A 327 16.31 8.79 -21.48
N CYS A 328 16.82 9.94 -21.96
CA CYS A 328 16.29 11.25 -21.65
C CYS A 328 16.04 12.05 -22.96
N MET A 329 15.14 13.01 -22.88
CA MET A 329 14.73 13.81 -24.03
C MET A 329 14.46 15.27 -23.65
N ASP A 330 14.72 16.14 -24.60
CA ASP A 330 14.35 17.54 -24.58
C ASP A 330 12.81 17.63 -24.78
N TRP A 331 12.10 18.03 -23.72
CA TRP A 331 10.64 17.99 -23.72
C TRP A 331 10.00 19.00 -24.68
N GLU A 332 10.68 20.10 -24.97
CA GLU A 332 10.19 21.11 -25.91
C GLU A 332 10.20 20.61 -27.35
N LYS A 333 11.06 19.64 -27.65
CA LYS A 333 11.16 18.99 -28.97
C LYS A 333 10.25 17.78 -29.13
N MET A 334 9.48 17.46 -28.10
CA MET A 334 8.61 16.27 -28.09
C MET A 334 7.14 16.66 -28.18
N ASN A 335 6.50 16.37 -29.30
CA ASN A 335 5.05 16.58 -29.49
C ASN A 335 4.22 15.50 -28.75
N LYS A 336 4.71 14.27 -28.80
CA LYS A 336 4.09 13.09 -28.16
C LYS A 336 5.14 12.03 -27.88
N VAL A 337 4.98 11.35 -26.76
CA VAL A 337 5.81 10.18 -26.40
C VAL A 337 5.01 8.88 -26.57
N PRO A 338 5.65 7.80 -27.04
CA PRO A 338 5.01 6.49 -27.13
C PRO A 338 4.55 5.97 -25.77
N ASP A 339 3.43 5.25 -25.74
CA ASP A 339 2.99 4.53 -24.55
C ASP A 339 3.82 3.26 -24.34
N VAL A 340 3.96 2.81 -23.09
CA VAL A 340 4.45 1.49 -22.75
C VAL A 340 3.28 0.66 -22.21
N GLU A 341 3.15 -0.55 -22.72
CA GLU A 341 2.07 -1.46 -22.36
C GLU A 341 2.62 -2.74 -21.73
N LEU A 342 2.14 -3.06 -20.54
CA LEU A 342 2.36 -4.35 -19.89
C LEU A 342 1.17 -5.26 -20.23
N VAL A 343 1.41 -6.31 -21.01
CA VAL A 343 0.39 -7.30 -21.39
C VAL A 343 0.42 -8.41 -20.36
N PHE A 344 -0.71 -8.66 -19.72
CA PHE A 344 -0.85 -9.72 -18.72
C PHE A 344 -1.28 -11.05 -19.34
N ASN A 345 -1.50 -12.06 -18.52
CA ASN A 345 -1.78 -13.44 -18.92
C ASN A 345 -2.99 -13.57 -19.88
N LYS A 346 -3.96 -12.66 -19.82
CA LYS A 346 -5.02 -12.53 -20.82
C LYS A 346 -4.66 -11.39 -21.76
N ALA A 347 -4.66 -11.63 -23.06
CA ALA A 347 -4.33 -10.60 -24.08
C ALA A 347 -5.22 -9.34 -24.00
N SER A 348 -6.42 -9.48 -23.42
CA SER A 348 -7.33 -8.36 -23.15
C SER A 348 -6.95 -7.56 -21.89
N ALA A 349 -6.10 -8.09 -21.00
CA ALA A 349 -5.64 -7.40 -19.81
C ALA A 349 -4.31 -6.69 -20.12
N VAL A 350 -4.40 -5.42 -20.49
CA VAL A 350 -3.27 -4.57 -20.84
C VAL A 350 -3.25 -3.36 -19.92
N TRP A 351 -2.14 -3.17 -19.19
CA TRP A 351 -1.90 -1.94 -18.45
C TRP A 351 -1.10 -0.98 -19.33
N ARG A 352 -1.79 0.03 -19.82
CA ARG A 352 -1.19 1.09 -20.62
C ARG A 352 -0.67 2.18 -19.69
N ILE A 353 0.62 2.46 -19.82
CA ILE A 353 1.33 3.50 -19.10
C ILE A 353 1.68 4.57 -20.13
N SER A 354 1.19 5.79 -19.94
CA SER A 354 1.33 6.87 -20.92
C SER A 354 1.71 8.19 -20.28
N GLY A 355 2.24 9.09 -21.08
CA GLY A 355 2.46 10.47 -20.74
C GLY A 355 3.28 10.67 -19.46
N GLU A 356 2.68 11.37 -18.50
CA GLU A 356 3.34 11.73 -17.24
C GLU A 356 3.70 10.53 -16.37
N ASN A 357 2.98 9.41 -16.46
CA ASN A 357 3.32 8.21 -15.72
C ASN A 357 4.58 7.49 -16.24
N LEU A 358 4.98 7.78 -17.50
CA LEU A 358 6.22 7.26 -18.08
C LEU A 358 7.42 8.15 -17.80
N MET A 359 7.22 9.46 -17.77
CA MET A 359 8.31 10.44 -17.81
C MET A 359 8.63 10.98 -16.41
N VAL A 360 9.90 11.20 -16.15
CA VAL A 360 10.42 11.83 -14.93
C VAL A 360 11.16 13.10 -15.34
N GLU A 361 10.73 14.24 -14.83
CA GLU A 361 11.46 15.48 -15.01
C GLU A 361 12.69 15.50 -14.11
N VAL A 362 13.89 15.51 -14.69
CA VAL A 362 15.17 15.48 -13.98
C VAL A 362 15.80 16.86 -13.85
N ARG A 363 15.42 17.78 -14.74
CA ARG A 363 15.73 19.22 -14.73
C ARG A 363 14.76 19.93 -15.67
N PRO A 364 14.60 21.26 -15.55
CA PRO A 364 13.69 22.01 -16.41
C PRO A 364 13.90 21.70 -17.90
N GLY A 365 12.81 21.32 -18.58
CA GLY A 365 12.80 20.97 -20.00
C GLY A 365 13.40 19.61 -20.36
N VAL A 366 13.93 18.83 -19.40
CA VAL A 366 14.47 17.50 -19.66
C VAL A 366 13.71 16.44 -18.89
N ARG A 367 13.12 15.50 -19.61
CA ARG A 367 12.41 14.35 -19.03
C ARG A 367 13.06 13.04 -19.47
N CYS A 368 13.13 12.10 -18.57
CA CYS A 368 13.68 10.76 -18.78
C CYS A 368 12.62 9.69 -18.69
N LEU A 369 12.80 8.59 -19.41
CA LEU A 369 11.94 7.41 -19.32
C LEU A 369 12.06 6.80 -17.92
N GLY A 370 10.97 6.76 -17.16
CA GLY A 370 10.92 6.43 -15.73
C GLY A 370 11.08 4.95 -15.40
N PHE A 371 11.98 4.26 -16.10
CA PHE A 371 12.42 2.90 -15.83
C PHE A 371 13.90 2.91 -15.49
N VAL A 372 14.30 2.01 -14.61
CA VAL A 372 15.67 1.94 -14.07
C VAL A 372 16.21 0.52 -14.21
N ASN A 373 17.51 0.41 -14.46
CA ASN A 373 18.19 -0.88 -14.50
C ASN A 373 18.26 -1.49 -13.09
N GLY A 374 17.59 -2.62 -12.89
CA GLY A 374 17.57 -3.38 -11.65
C GLY A 374 18.74 -4.37 -11.50
N GLY A 375 19.65 -4.42 -12.48
CA GLY A 375 20.76 -5.37 -12.52
C GLY A 375 20.39 -6.73 -13.08
N ASP A 376 21.36 -7.66 -13.04
CA ASP A 376 21.22 -9.02 -13.60
C ASP A 376 20.58 -10.01 -12.62
N LYS A 377 20.47 -9.67 -11.36
CA LYS A 377 19.89 -10.53 -10.31
C LYS A 377 18.90 -9.77 -9.42
N PRO A 378 17.89 -9.12 -10.01
CA PRO A 378 16.88 -8.43 -9.22
C PRO A 378 15.96 -9.43 -8.49
N ARG A 379 15.20 -8.99 -7.49
CA ARG A 379 14.22 -9.82 -6.77
C ARG A 379 13.09 -10.31 -7.67
N ALA A 380 12.72 -9.52 -8.66
CA ALA A 380 11.76 -9.88 -9.71
C ALA A 380 12.28 -9.33 -11.04
N ALA A 381 11.97 -9.99 -12.15
CA ALA A 381 12.42 -9.53 -13.46
C ALA A 381 11.85 -8.16 -13.84
N ILE A 382 10.66 -7.85 -13.33
CA ILE A 382 10.02 -6.52 -13.35
C ILE A 382 9.56 -6.20 -11.93
N THR A 383 9.92 -5.04 -11.41
CA THR A 383 9.37 -4.50 -10.17
C THR A 383 8.67 -3.20 -10.49
N ILE A 384 7.33 -3.23 -10.59
CA ILE A 384 6.53 -2.04 -10.89
C ILE A 384 6.58 -1.10 -9.68
N GLY A 385 7.14 0.08 -9.88
CA GLY A 385 7.33 1.09 -8.84
C GLY A 385 6.23 2.16 -8.82
N VAL A 386 6.37 3.07 -7.87
CA VAL A 386 5.36 4.10 -7.56
C VAL A 386 4.99 4.95 -8.76
N ARG A 387 5.99 5.39 -9.57
CA ARG A 387 5.74 6.29 -10.71
C ARG A 387 4.68 5.76 -11.65
N GLN A 388 4.70 4.45 -11.92
CA GLN A 388 3.74 3.81 -12.81
C GLN A 388 2.39 3.52 -12.14
N LEU A 389 2.31 3.61 -10.80
CA LEU A 389 1.07 3.43 -10.03
C LEU A 389 0.31 4.74 -9.79
N GLN A 390 0.96 5.91 -10.00
CA GLN A 390 0.36 7.21 -9.74
C GLN A 390 -0.80 7.49 -10.70
N ASP A 391 -1.87 8.09 -10.15
CA ASP A 391 -3.07 8.48 -10.89
C ASP A 391 -3.74 7.32 -11.66
N TYR A 392 -3.64 6.12 -11.09
CA TYR A 392 -4.46 4.94 -11.39
C TYR A 392 -5.23 4.51 -10.15
N LEU A 393 -6.38 3.90 -10.35
CA LEU A 393 -7.02 3.10 -9.33
C LEU A 393 -6.48 1.68 -9.45
N VAL A 394 -5.80 1.23 -8.41
CA VAL A 394 -5.23 -0.12 -8.35
C VAL A 394 -5.92 -0.88 -7.22
N VAL A 395 -6.66 -1.91 -7.58
CA VAL A 395 -7.53 -2.68 -6.69
C VAL A 395 -6.89 -4.02 -6.37
N PHE A 396 -6.63 -4.27 -5.11
CA PHE A 396 -6.18 -5.56 -4.60
C PHE A 396 -7.38 -6.31 -4.02
N ASP A 397 -7.98 -7.18 -4.80
CA ASP A 397 -9.06 -8.08 -4.36
C ASP A 397 -8.46 -9.38 -3.83
N LEU A 398 -8.16 -9.39 -2.53
CA LEU A 398 -7.51 -10.52 -1.86
C LEU A 398 -8.46 -11.70 -1.67
N ALA A 399 -9.77 -11.46 -1.68
CA ALA A 399 -10.77 -12.51 -1.58
C ALA A 399 -10.85 -13.34 -2.87
N ARG A 400 -10.65 -12.69 -4.03
CA ARG A 400 -10.71 -13.34 -5.35
C ARG A 400 -9.33 -13.62 -5.95
N SER A 401 -8.25 -13.20 -5.28
CA SER A 401 -6.88 -13.24 -5.80
C SER A 401 -6.75 -12.55 -7.17
N MET A 402 -7.27 -11.33 -7.25
CA MET A 402 -7.27 -10.53 -8.47
C MET A 402 -6.68 -9.14 -8.22
N LEU A 403 -5.92 -8.65 -9.20
CA LEU A 403 -5.52 -7.26 -9.31
C LEU A 403 -6.40 -6.58 -10.35
N GLY A 404 -7.07 -5.50 -9.94
CA GLY A 404 -7.81 -4.61 -10.85
C GLY A 404 -7.03 -3.32 -11.06
N PHE A 405 -7.10 -2.74 -12.26
CA PHE A 405 -6.54 -1.42 -12.53
C PHE A 405 -7.41 -0.66 -13.54
N SER A 406 -7.52 0.65 -13.32
CA SER A 406 -8.23 1.54 -14.23
C SER A 406 -7.31 1.97 -15.39
N PRO A 407 -7.85 2.56 -16.47
CA PRO A 407 -7.07 3.47 -17.30
C PRO A 407 -6.50 4.62 -16.47
N SER A 408 -5.46 5.30 -16.98
CA SER A 408 -4.91 6.48 -16.29
C SER A 408 -6.00 7.54 -16.09
N LEU A 409 -6.15 8.03 -14.87
CA LEU A 409 -7.09 9.09 -14.54
C LEU A 409 -6.74 10.38 -15.30
N LEU A 410 -5.45 10.62 -15.56
CA LEU A 410 -4.96 11.78 -16.32
C LEU A 410 -5.55 11.82 -17.71
N SER A 411 -5.75 10.67 -18.37
CA SER A 411 -6.39 10.59 -19.69
C SER A 411 -7.86 11.01 -19.68
N ARG A 412 -8.46 11.14 -18.51
CA ARG A 412 -9.86 11.58 -18.28
C ARG A 412 -9.94 12.95 -17.62
N GLY A 413 -8.83 13.68 -17.54
CA GLY A 413 -8.77 14.99 -16.88
C GLY A 413 -8.97 14.90 -15.35
N ALA A 414 -8.74 13.74 -14.75
CA ALA A 414 -8.84 13.52 -13.30
C ALA A 414 -7.48 13.12 -12.72
N LYS A 415 -7.31 13.32 -11.41
CA LYS A 415 -6.14 12.93 -10.63
C LYS A 415 -6.57 12.30 -9.31
N CYS A 416 -5.74 11.46 -8.72
CA CYS A 416 -5.97 11.00 -7.35
C CYS A 416 -6.06 12.16 -6.35
N ALA A 417 -5.30 13.23 -6.57
CA ALA A 417 -5.34 14.47 -5.80
C ALA A 417 -6.69 15.23 -5.87
N SER A 418 -7.53 14.95 -6.86
CA SER A 418 -8.85 15.58 -6.99
C SER A 418 -9.86 15.11 -5.95
N TYR A 419 -9.52 14.06 -5.18
CA TYR A 419 -10.37 13.45 -4.17
C TYR A 419 -9.79 13.71 -2.78
N ASN A 420 -10.35 14.69 -2.09
CA ASN A 420 -9.92 15.04 -0.73
C ASN A 420 -10.82 14.34 0.29
N PHE A 421 -10.26 13.39 1.02
CA PHE A 421 -10.91 12.66 2.11
C PHE A 421 -10.35 13.07 3.49
N THR A 422 -9.51 14.10 3.57
CA THR A 422 -8.98 14.56 4.85
C THR A 422 -10.09 15.19 5.68
N ALA A 423 -10.17 14.81 6.96
CA ALA A 423 -10.83 15.65 7.93
C ALA A 423 -10.08 16.99 7.97
N SER A 424 -10.77 18.09 7.80
CA SER A 424 -10.20 19.38 8.19
C SER A 424 -9.79 19.31 9.66
N PRO A 425 -8.64 19.88 10.05
CA PRO A 425 -8.16 19.86 11.42
C PRO A 425 -9.16 20.45 12.40
#